data_d9034256a7f2eaba8a07fb00cd01dc74
#
_entry.id   d9034256a7f2eaba8a07fb00cd01dc74
#
_cell.length_a   1.000
_cell.length_b   1.000
_cell.length_c   1.000
_cell.angle_alpha   90.00
_cell.angle_beta   90.00
_cell.angle_gamma   90.00
#
_symmetry.space_group_name_H-M   'P 1'
#
loop_
_entity.id
_entity.type
_entity.pdbx_description
1 polymer ?
#
loop_
_entity_poly.entity_id
_entity_poly.type
_entity_poly.pdbx_seq_one_letter_code
_entity_poly.pdbx_strand_id
1 'polypeptide(L)'
;DAFAEFSKTLSKDACEIFYKETNSQRTINNILNHDYKLGIIRYAENFDKYFKSMLEEKALSYEMVTEFSYCLIMSADNPLAKKEEITFDDLTDYIEIAHADPYVPSLPLAKVVKSELPDNIDRRIFIFERASQFDLLSQNPETFMWVSPAPPSVLERYNLVQKKCVDNKKVYKDVLIYRNGYKLTDLDKKFITALCESKRKHLNNEISKTRQ
;
A
#
# COMPACT_ATOMS: atom_id res chain seq x y z
N ASP A 1 2.81 9.27 3.62
CA ASP A 1 3.88 9.70 4.53
C ASP A 1 5.12 10.18 3.78
N ALA A 2 5.78 9.32 2.98
CA ALA A 2 7.00 9.68 2.25
C ALA A 2 6.83 10.94 1.37
N PHE A 3 5.72 11.07 0.66
CA PHE A 3 5.45 12.25 -0.15
C PHE A 3 5.24 13.51 0.69
N ALA A 4 4.60 13.39 1.85
CA ALA A 4 4.44 14.51 2.78
C ALA A 4 5.79 14.97 3.34
N GLU A 5 6.69 14.04 3.71
CA GLU A 5 8.05 14.39 4.16
C GLU A 5 8.87 15.00 3.03
N PHE A 6 8.80 14.41 1.83
CA PHE A 6 9.44 14.97 0.65
C PHE A 6 8.98 16.41 0.36
N SER A 7 7.68 16.69 0.46
CA SER A 7 7.13 18.02 0.20
C SER A 7 7.73 19.11 1.09
N LYS A 8 8.15 18.78 2.31
CA LYS A 8 8.82 19.70 3.24
C LYS A 8 10.25 20.05 2.80
N THR A 9 10.85 19.24 1.93
CA THR A 9 12.21 19.46 1.42
C THR A 9 12.28 20.33 0.17
N LEU A 10 11.10 20.71 -0.38
CA LEU A 10 11.02 21.54 -1.58
C LEU A 10 11.56 22.94 -1.29
N SER A 11 12.41 23.42 -2.19
CA SER A 11 12.94 24.79 -2.13
C SER A 11 11.85 25.83 -2.44
N LYS A 12 12.16 27.11 -2.20
CA LYS A 12 11.27 28.20 -2.61
C LYS A 12 11.28 28.48 -4.11
N ASP A 13 12.13 27.77 -4.88
CA ASP A 13 12.17 27.88 -6.32
C ASP A 13 10.90 27.29 -6.93
N ALA A 14 10.47 27.86 -8.06
CA ALA A 14 9.31 27.40 -8.77
C ALA A 14 9.47 25.92 -9.20
N CYS A 15 8.56 25.08 -8.77
CA CYS A 15 8.50 23.68 -9.19
C CYS A 15 7.03 23.24 -9.31
N GLU A 16 6.78 22.36 -10.27
CA GLU A 16 5.49 21.67 -10.42
C GLU A 16 5.69 20.19 -10.19
N ILE A 17 4.89 19.59 -9.30
CA ILE A 17 4.97 18.18 -8.97
C ILE A 17 3.59 17.57 -9.12
N PHE A 18 3.50 16.55 -9.99
CA PHE A 18 2.29 15.77 -10.18
C PHE A 18 2.38 14.48 -9.36
N TYR A 19 1.48 14.34 -8.40
CA TYR A 19 1.34 13.14 -7.58
C TYR A 19 -0.01 12.48 -7.84
N LYS A 20 0.00 11.17 -8.14
CA LYS A 20 -1.21 10.40 -8.44
C LYS A 20 -1.16 9.05 -7.73
N GLU A 21 -2.21 8.74 -7.01
CA GLU A 21 -2.45 7.41 -6.44
C GLU A 21 -3.27 6.58 -7.44
N THR A 22 -2.78 5.36 -7.72
CA THR A 22 -3.43 4.46 -8.68
C THR A 22 -2.93 3.03 -8.47
N ASN A 23 -3.45 2.05 -9.24
CA ASN A 23 -3.00 0.67 -9.19
C ASN A 23 -1.69 0.45 -9.97
N SER A 24 -1.06 -0.72 -9.78
CA SER A 24 0.23 -1.05 -10.39
C SER A 24 0.20 -1.06 -11.91
N GLN A 25 -0.88 -1.54 -12.55
CA GLN A 25 -1.00 -1.54 -14.01
C GLN A 25 -1.04 -0.12 -14.59
N ARG A 26 -1.85 0.75 -13.98
CA ARG A 26 -1.94 2.16 -14.41
C ARG A 26 -0.64 2.90 -14.16
N THR A 27 0.07 2.59 -13.05
CA THR A 27 1.39 3.15 -12.77
C THR A 27 2.39 2.79 -13.87
N ILE A 28 2.46 1.52 -14.28
CA ILE A 28 3.32 1.07 -15.37
C ILE A 28 2.98 1.81 -16.67
N ASN A 29 1.70 1.88 -17.03
CA ASN A 29 1.26 2.58 -18.23
C ASN A 29 1.61 4.08 -18.21
N ASN A 30 1.42 4.76 -17.08
CA ASN A 30 1.77 6.18 -16.93
C ASN A 30 3.29 6.41 -17.14
N ILE A 31 4.16 5.49 -16.67
CA ILE A 31 5.60 5.58 -16.91
C ILE A 31 5.93 5.36 -18.39
N LEU A 32 5.32 4.37 -19.03
CA LEU A 32 5.52 4.05 -20.44
C LEU A 32 5.05 5.19 -21.37
N ASN A 33 3.92 5.81 -21.05
CA ASN A 33 3.35 6.93 -21.80
C ASN A 33 4.07 8.26 -21.55
N HIS A 34 5.11 8.29 -20.70
CA HIS A 34 5.82 9.51 -20.32
C HIS A 34 5.05 10.52 -19.49
N ASP A 35 3.88 10.13 -18.95
CA ASP A 35 3.07 11.00 -18.09
C ASP A 35 3.76 11.27 -16.74
N TYR A 36 4.51 10.26 -16.23
CA TYR A 36 5.26 10.33 -14.99
C TYR A 36 6.68 9.82 -15.17
N LYS A 37 7.61 10.27 -14.31
CA LYS A 37 9.03 9.88 -14.34
C LYS A 37 9.31 8.68 -13.43
N LEU A 38 8.71 8.68 -12.25
CA LEU A 38 8.84 7.65 -11.24
C LEU A 38 7.48 7.03 -10.95
N GLY A 39 7.46 5.75 -10.64
CA GLY A 39 6.28 5.03 -10.19
C GLY A 39 6.61 4.08 -9.06
N ILE A 40 5.66 3.82 -8.18
CA ILE A 40 5.75 2.76 -7.19
C ILE A 40 4.65 1.76 -7.50
N ILE A 41 5.04 0.52 -7.74
CA ILE A 41 4.11 -0.60 -7.94
C ILE A 41 4.13 -1.52 -6.74
N ARG A 42 3.00 -2.15 -6.47
CA ARG A 42 2.83 -3.15 -5.43
C ARG A 42 2.31 -4.44 -6.01
N TYR A 43 2.89 -5.55 -5.60
CA TYR A 43 2.44 -6.89 -5.98
C TYR A 43 2.79 -7.92 -4.89
N ALA A 44 2.05 -9.02 -4.85
CA ALA A 44 2.35 -10.13 -3.95
C ALA A 44 3.60 -10.89 -4.43
N GLU A 45 4.42 -11.36 -3.50
CA GLU A 45 5.73 -11.99 -3.75
C GLU A 45 5.66 -13.16 -4.74
N ASN A 46 4.58 -13.91 -4.73
CA ASN A 46 4.38 -15.03 -5.69
C ASN A 46 4.35 -14.57 -7.16
N PHE A 47 4.16 -13.27 -7.44
CA PHE A 47 4.24 -12.68 -8.77
C PHE A 47 5.59 -12.02 -9.09
N ASP A 48 6.60 -12.13 -8.22
CA ASP A 48 7.89 -11.43 -8.35
C ASP A 48 8.56 -11.71 -9.71
N LYS A 49 8.63 -13.00 -10.09
CA LYS A 49 9.21 -13.40 -11.38
C LYS A 49 8.47 -12.80 -12.58
N TYR A 50 7.14 -12.81 -12.52
CA TYR A 50 6.30 -12.23 -13.59
C TYR A 50 6.57 -10.72 -13.73
N PHE A 51 6.50 -9.98 -12.62
CA PHE A 51 6.71 -8.53 -12.67
C PHE A 51 8.11 -8.17 -13.14
N LYS A 52 9.16 -8.84 -12.68
CA LYS A 52 10.53 -8.61 -13.13
C LYS A 52 10.69 -8.83 -14.64
N SER A 53 10.25 -9.97 -15.16
CA SER A 53 10.31 -10.25 -16.60
C SER A 53 9.53 -9.23 -17.42
N MET A 54 8.32 -8.86 -16.99
CA MET A 54 7.49 -7.86 -17.67
C MET A 54 8.11 -6.47 -17.65
N LEU A 55 8.74 -6.06 -16.56
CA LEU A 55 9.43 -4.76 -16.46
C LEU A 55 10.66 -4.71 -17.38
N GLU A 56 11.44 -5.81 -17.43
CA GLU A 56 12.59 -5.95 -18.33
C GLU A 56 12.17 -5.90 -19.81
N GLU A 57 11.12 -6.64 -20.20
CA GLU A 57 10.56 -6.60 -21.56
C GLU A 57 10.08 -5.21 -21.98
N LYS A 58 9.57 -4.42 -21.00
CA LYS A 58 9.12 -3.04 -21.23
C LYS A 58 10.22 -1.99 -21.10
N ALA A 59 11.48 -2.40 -20.96
CA ALA A 59 12.64 -1.52 -20.77
C ALA A 59 12.45 -0.56 -19.58
N LEU A 60 11.94 -1.09 -18.46
CA LEU A 60 11.81 -0.37 -17.19
C LEU A 60 12.87 -0.87 -16.21
N SER A 61 13.58 0.08 -15.58
CA SER A 61 14.41 -0.17 -14.41
C SER A 61 13.54 -0.32 -13.18
N TYR A 62 13.97 -1.14 -12.22
CA TYR A 62 13.23 -1.36 -10.99
C TYR A 62 14.17 -1.55 -9.80
N GLU A 63 13.75 -1.05 -8.64
CA GLU A 63 14.47 -1.15 -7.38
C GLU A 63 13.48 -1.50 -6.26
N MET A 64 13.82 -2.49 -5.44
CA MET A 64 12.97 -2.86 -4.31
C MET A 64 13.01 -1.77 -3.23
N VAL A 65 11.84 -1.29 -2.84
CA VAL A 65 11.67 -0.29 -1.78
C VAL A 65 11.48 -0.98 -0.43
N THR A 66 10.57 -1.96 -0.36
CA THR A 66 10.27 -2.70 0.88
C THR A 66 9.48 -3.96 0.61
N GLU A 67 9.55 -4.89 1.56
CA GLU A 67 8.66 -6.04 1.69
C GLU A 67 7.85 -5.92 2.99
N PHE A 68 6.61 -6.39 2.97
CA PHE A 68 5.73 -6.35 4.14
C PHE A 68 4.57 -7.33 3.98
N SER A 69 3.92 -7.67 5.10
CA SER A 69 2.61 -8.31 5.10
C SER A 69 1.53 -7.28 5.41
N TYR A 70 0.34 -7.46 4.83
CA TYR A 70 -0.79 -6.62 5.21
C TYR A 70 -1.17 -6.87 6.66
N CYS A 71 -1.58 -5.81 7.32
CA CYS A 71 -2.23 -5.82 8.62
C CYS A 71 -3.66 -5.31 8.48
N LEU A 72 -4.46 -5.57 9.49
CA LEU A 72 -5.80 -5.05 9.63
C LEU A 72 -5.72 -3.64 10.21
N ILE A 73 -6.52 -2.74 9.68
CA ILE A 73 -6.80 -1.44 10.28
C ILE A 73 -8.30 -1.31 10.52
N MET A 74 -8.68 -0.77 11.66
CA MET A 74 -10.07 -0.63 12.08
C MET A 74 -10.21 0.50 13.10
N SER A 75 -11.43 0.93 13.40
CA SER A 75 -11.70 1.84 14.52
C SER A 75 -11.16 1.27 15.84
N ALA A 76 -10.68 2.13 16.72
CA ALA A 76 -10.33 1.75 18.09
C ALA A 76 -11.56 1.21 18.88
N ASP A 77 -12.77 1.56 18.44
CA ASP A 77 -14.03 1.10 19.03
C ASP A 77 -14.51 -0.26 18.45
N ASN A 78 -13.83 -0.79 17.43
CA ASN A 78 -14.12 -2.13 16.90
C ASN A 78 -13.83 -3.19 17.96
N PRO A 79 -14.74 -4.15 18.20
CA PRO A 79 -14.52 -5.23 19.18
C PRO A 79 -13.22 -6.02 18.93
N LEU A 80 -12.81 -6.21 17.67
CA LEU A 80 -11.57 -6.89 17.33
C LEU A 80 -10.32 -6.14 17.80
N ALA A 81 -10.41 -4.83 18.03
CA ALA A 81 -9.28 -4.03 18.54
C ALA A 81 -8.78 -4.51 19.91
N LYS A 82 -9.67 -5.15 20.69
CA LYS A 82 -9.38 -5.68 22.04
C LYS A 82 -8.83 -7.11 22.03
N LYS A 83 -8.92 -7.83 20.90
CA LYS A 83 -8.37 -9.18 20.79
C LYS A 83 -6.85 -9.15 20.75
N GLU A 84 -6.19 -10.12 21.38
CA GLU A 84 -4.75 -10.31 21.28
C GLU A 84 -4.38 -10.84 19.90
N GLU A 85 -5.07 -11.85 19.42
CA GLU A 85 -4.90 -12.48 18.12
C GLU A 85 -6.20 -12.41 17.31
N ILE A 86 -6.10 -12.11 16.04
CA ILE A 86 -7.21 -12.09 15.08
C ILE A 86 -6.94 -13.14 14.01
N THR A 87 -7.93 -13.98 13.75
CA THR A 87 -7.95 -15.01 12.71
C THR A 87 -8.81 -14.57 11.52
N PHE A 88 -8.78 -15.32 10.41
CA PHE A 88 -9.72 -15.08 9.30
C PHE A 88 -11.18 -15.30 9.72
N ASP A 89 -11.44 -16.28 10.59
CA ASP A 89 -12.81 -16.57 11.08
C ASP A 89 -13.40 -15.40 11.88
N ASP A 90 -12.58 -14.70 12.63
CA ASP A 90 -13.00 -13.52 13.38
C ASP A 90 -13.50 -12.37 12.50
N LEU A 91 -13.11 -12.33 11.23
CA LEU A 91 -13.47 -11.27 10.31
C LEU A 91 -14.83 -11.49 9.64
N THR A 92 -15.42 -12.67 9.73
CA THR A 92 -16.63 -13.06 8.99
C THR A 92 -17.84 -12.19 9.34
N ASP A 93 -17.93 -11.72 10.57
CA ASP A 93 -19.02 -10.89 11.05
C ASP A 93 -18.89 -9.40 10.72
N TYR A 94 -17.73 -9.01 10.15
CA TYR A 94 -17.41 -7.61 9.88
C TYR A 94 -17.48 -7.28 8.39
N ILE A 95 -17.44 -5.98 8.07
CA ILE A 95 -17.49 -5.46 6.70
C ILE A 95 -16.06 -5.11 6.26
N GLU A 96 -15.60 -5.72 5.20
CA GLU A 96 -14.31 -5.36 4.60
C GLU A 96 -14.46 -4.12 3.71
N ILE A 97 -13.63 -3.09 3.95
CA ILE A 97 -13.41 -2.01 3.00
C ILE A 97 -12.29 -2.44 2.07
N ALA A 98 -12.58 -2.55 0.78
CA ALA A 98 -11.62 -3.01 -0.23
C ALA A 98 -11.48 -2.01 -1.38
N HIS A 99 -10.30 -1.98 -2.01
CA HIS A 99 -10.14 -1.21 -3.24
C HIS A 99 -10.84 -1.89 -4.41
N ALA A 100 -11.58 -1.09 -5.20
CA ALA A 100 -12.35 -1.58 -6.33
C ALA A 100 -11.50 -1.93 -7.56
N ASP A 101 -10.23 -1.51 -7.60
CA ASP A 101 -9.34 -1.66 -8.75
C ASP A 101 -8.00 -2.39 -8.43
N PRO A 102 -8.01 -3.52 -7.72
CA PRO A 102 -6.81 -4.30 -7.54
C PRO A 102 -6.27 -4.78 -8.89
N TYR A 103 -4.95 -4.97 -8.98
CA TYR A 103 -4.33 -5.52 -10.18
C TYR A 103 -3.55 -6.79 -9.83
N VAL A 104 -3.97 -7.89 -10.46
CA VAL A 104 -3.24 -9.17 -10.45
C VAL A 104 -2.98 -9.58 -11.89
N PRO A 105 -1.75 -9.95 -12.25
CA PRO A 105 -1.41 -10.34 -13.61
C PRO A 105 -2.26 -11.52 -14.11
N SER A 106 -2.66 -11.43 -15.39
CA SER A 106 -3.36 -12.52 -16.10
C SER A 106 -4.75 -12.88 -15.56
N LEU A 107 -5.31 -12.13 -14.62
CA LEU A 107 -6.64 -12.38 -14.10
C LEU A 107 -7.61 -11.27 -14.53
N PRO A 108 -8.80 -11.59 -15.02
CA PRO A 108 -9.88 -10.63 -15.16
C PRO A 108 -10.31 -10.11 -13.78
N LEU A 109 -10.77 -8.87 -13.73
CA LEU A 109 -11.10 -8.17 -12.47
C LEU A 109 -11.97 -9.01 -11.51
N ALA A 110 -12.98 -9.71 -12.04
CA ALA A 110 -13.85 -10.57 -11.24
C ALA A 110 -13.12 -11.73 -10.55
N LYS A 111 -12.00 -12.23 -11.13
CA LYS A 111 -11.17 -13.29 -10.52
C LYS A 111 -10.10 -12.73 -9.61
N VAL A 112 -9.65 -11.49 -9.84
CA VAL A 112 -8.70 -10.78 -8.98
C VAL A 112 -9.28 -10.58 -7.60
N VAL A 113 -10.52 -10.13 -7.53
CA VAL A 113 -11.25 -9.96 -6.25
C VAL A 113 -11.23 -11.24 -5.44
N LYS A 114 -11.45 -12.41 -6.07
CA LYS A 114 -11.41 -13.73 -5.39
C LYS A 114 -10.02 -14.18 -4.94
N SER A 115 -8.95 -13.81 -5.63
CA SER A 115 -7.59 -14.29 -5.28
C SER A 115 -6.88 -13.41 -4.25
N GLU A 116 -7.24 -12.14 -4.16
CA GLU A 116 -6.62 -11.19 -3.23
C GLU A 116 -7.39 -11.05 -1.92
N LEU A 117 -8.70 -11.31 -1.93
CA LEU A 117 -9.57 -11.18 -0.77
C LEU A 117 -9.91 -12.56 -0.18
N PRO A 118 -9.99 -12.70 1.14
CA PRO A 118 -10.44 -13.94 1.78
C PRO A 118 -11.83 -14.36 1.26
N ASP A 119 -11.99 -15.62 0.90
CA ASP A 119 -13.27 -16.15 0.35
C ASP A 119 -14.39 -16.18 1.40
N ASN A 120 -14.05 -16.14 2.69
CA ASN A 120 -15.00 -16.21 3.81
C ASN A 120 -15.63 -14.86 4.19
N ILE A 121 -15.32 -13.76 3.50
CA ILE A 121 -15.90 -12.44 3.74
C ILE A 121 -16.98 -12.16 2.71
N ASP A 122 -18.24 -12.15 3.15
CA ASP A 122 -19.39 -11.90 2.26
C ASP A 122 -19.82 -10.42 2.20
N ARG A 123 -19.39 -9.62 3.18
CA ARG A 123 -19.78 -8.21 3.32
C ARG A 123 -18.63 -7.29 2.97
N ARG A 124 -18.75 -6.55 1.85
CA ARG A 124 -17.70 -5.63 1.36
C ARG A 124 -18.24 -4.29 0.91
N ILE A 125 -17.47 -3.25 1.19
CA ILE A 125 -17.62 -1.92 0.61
C ILE A 125 -16.43 -1.69 -0.32
N PHE A 126 -16.68 -1.55 -1.62
CA PHE A 126 -15.63 -1.25 -2.58
C PHE A 126 -15.47 0.25 -2.76
N ILE A 127 -14.25 0.74 -2.56
CA ILE A 127 -13.90 2.15 -2.73
C ILE A 127 -12.92 2.33 -3.90
N PHE A 128 -13.06 3.45 -4.62
CA PHE A 128 -12.14 3.87 -5.66
C PHE A 128 -11.18 4.94 -5.16
N GLU A 129 -11.71 5.87 -4.35
CA GLU A 129 -10.97 6.99 -3.79
C GLU A 129 -10.34 6.63 -2.44
N ARG A 130 -9.02 6.76 -2.36
CA ARG A 130 -8.27 6.38 -1.14
C ARG A 130 -8.43 7.37 0.01
N ALA A 131 -8.81 8.61 -0.28
CA ALA A 131 -8.93 9.65 0.73
C ALA A 131 -10.03 9.37 1.77
N SER A 132 -11.16 8.79 1.35
CA SER A 132 -12.32 8.53 2.22
C SER A 132 -12.21 7.25 3.07
N GLN A 133 -11.20 6.41 2.84
CA GLN A 133 -11.10 5.11 3.51
C GLN A 133 -10.97 5.23 5.05
N PHE A 134 -10.22 6.20 5.53
CA PHE A 134 -9.98 6.39 6.96
C PHE A 134 -11.19 6.99 7.66
N ASP A 135 -11.93 7.86 6.99
CA ASP A 135 -13.20 8.40 7.52
C ASP A 135 -14.23 7.29 7.68
N LEU A 136 -14.37 6.40 6.68
CA LEU A 136 -15.28 5.25 6.76
C LEU A 136 -14.90 4.33 7.91
N LEU A 137 -13.63 3.97 8.05
CA LEU A 137 -13.14 3.13 9.15
C LEU A 137 -13.38 3.77 10.53
N SER A 138 -13.13 5.08 10.63
CA SER A 138 -13.28 5.84 11.88
C SER A 138 -14.74 5.91 12.33
N GLN A 139 -15.67 6.07 11.38
CA GLN A 139 -17.10 6.30 11.68
C GLN A 139 -17.91 5.00 11.80
N ASN A 140 -17.42 3.89 11.29
CA ASN A 140 -18.12 2.61 11.36
C ASN A 140 -17.26 1.52 12.04
N PRO A 141 -17.49 1.25 13.34
CA PRO A 141 -16.75 0.23 14.09
C PRO A 141 -16.94 -1.21 13.60
N GLU A 142 -17.91 -1.48 12.75
CA GLU A 142 -18.10 -2.81 12.15
C GLU A 142 -17.22 -3.04 10.91
N THR A 143 -16.37 -2.08 10.54
CA THR A 143 -15.54 -2.16 9.35
C THR A 143 -14.07 -2.43 9.68
N PHE A 144 -13.40 -3.09 8.75
CA PHE A 144 -11.94 -3.25 8.73
C PHE A 144 -11.41 -3.14 7.30
N MET A 145 -10.09 -2.96 7.18
CA MET A 145 -9.41 -2.93 5.90
C MET A 145 -8.03 -3.57 5.99
N TRP A 146 -7.61 -4.25 4.93
CA TRP A 146 -6.24 -4.72 4.76
C TRP A 146 -5.35 -3.60 4.22
N VAL A 147 -4.29 -3.26 4.95
CA VAL A 147 -3.36 -2.19 4.58
C VAL A 147 -1.90 -2.60 4.82
N SER A 148 -0.98 -1.94 4.13
CA SER A 148 0.42 -1.91 4.59
C SER A 148 0.49 -1.19 5.93
N PRO A 149 1.48 -1.50 6.79
CA PRO A 149 1.64 -0.80 8.06
C PRO A 149 1.48 0.71 7.92
N ALA A 150 0.55 1.27 8.70
CA ALA A 150 0.18 2.68 8.66
C ALA A 150 1.02 3.51 9.64
N PRO A 151 1.31 4.77 9.32
CA PRO A 151 1.99 5.69 10.24
C PRO A 151 1.18 5.91 11.53
N PRO A 152 1.84 5.99 12.71
CA PRO A 152 1.16 6.30 13.97
C PRO A 152 0.33 7.58 13.90
N SER A 153 0.81 8.62 13.21
CA SER A 153 0.09 9.88 13.03
C SER A 153 -1.25 9.75 12.29
N VAL A 154 -1.39 8.75 11.41
CA VAL A 154 -2.66 8.44 10.74
C VAL A 154 -3.59 7.72 11.70
N LEU A 155 -3.07 6.73 12.44
CA LEU A 155 -3.84 5.99 13.43
C LEU A 155 -4.42 6.91 14.51
N GLU A 156 -3.61 7.80 15.06
CA GLU A 156 -4.03 8.79 16.06
C GLU A 156 -5.08 9.76 15.51
N ARG A 157 -4.84 10.32 14.30
CA ARG A 157 -5.74 11.31 13.69
C ARG A 157 -7.16 10.80 13.52
N TYR A 158 -7.31 9.53 13.15
CA TYR A 158 -8.59 8.91 12.82
C TYR A 158 -9.12 7.97 13.90
N ASN A 159 -8.50 7.95 15.09
CA ASN A 159 -8.83 7.00 16.17
C ASN A 159 -8.87 5.54 15.68
N LEU A 160 -7.83 5.13 14.97
CA LEU A 160 -7.71 3.79 14.40
C LEU A 160 -6.66 2.98 15.13
N VAL A 161 -6.82 1.66 15.09
CA VAL A 161 -5.82 0.71 15.54
C VAL A 161 -5.41 -0.22 14.42
N GLN A 162 -4.17 -0.72 14.51
CA GLN A 162 -3.61 -1.67 13.58
C GLN A 162 -3.31 -2.98 14.30
N LYS A 163 -3.74 -4.10 13.71
CA LYS A 163 -3.59 -5.46 14.25
C LYS A 163 -3.04 -6.40 13.19
N LYS A 164 -2.32 -7.43 13.62
CA LYS A 164 -1.94 -8.54 12.74
C LYS A 164 -3.04 -9.59 12.72
N CYS A 165 -3.26 -10.19 11.55
CA CYS A 165 -4.05 -11.42 11.43
C CYS A 165 -3.07 -12.59 11.38
N VAL A 166 -3.21 -13.54 12.29
CA VAL A 166 -2.26 -14.66 12.44
C VAL A 166 -2.26 -15.61 11.24
N ASP A 167 -3.37 -15.67 10.51
CA ASP A 167 -3.53 -16.52 9.33
C ASP A 167 -2.97 -15.87 8.06
N ASN A 168 -2.73 -14.55 8.07
CA ASN A 168 -2.19 -13.87 6.89
C ASN A 168 -0.70 -14.12 6.73
N LYS A 169 -0.34 -14.96 5.75
CA LYS A 169 1.04 -15.30 5.39
C LYS A 169 1.51 -14.64 4.09
N LYS A 170 0.63 -13.84 3.44
CA LYS A 170 0.98 -13.18 2.18
C LYS A 170 2.00 -12.07 2.40
N VAL A 171 3.04 -12.07 1.57
CA VAL A 171 4.06 -11.01 1.52
C VAL A 171 3.88 -10.20 0.25
N TYR A 172 4.01 -8.89 0.38
CA TYR A 172 3.93 -7.93 -0.72
C TYR A 172 5.23 -7.17 -0.86
N LYS A 173 5.52 -6.75 -2.09
CA LYS A 173 6.67 -5.92 -2.44
C LYS A 173 6.20 -4.58 -2.98
N ASP A 174 6.80 -3.50 -2.47
CA ASP A 174 6.77 -2.18 -3.10
C ASP A 174 8.06 -2.00 -3.90
N VAL A 175 7.92 -1.68 -5.17
CA VAL A 175 9.03 -1.55 -6.12
C VAL A 175 8.94 -0.21 -6.82
N LEU A 176 10.03 0.55 -6.77
CA LEU A 176 10.21 1.76 -7.55
C LEU A 176 10.51 1.38 -9.00
N ILE A 177 9.83 2.03 -9.95
CA ILE A 177 10.05 1.83 -11.37
C ILE A 177 10.27 3.16 -12.10
N TYR A 178 11.11 3.12 -13.13
CA TYR A 178 11.35 4.23 -14.06
C TYR A 178 11.90 3.68 -15.37
N ARG A 179 11.91 4.48 -16.44
CA ARG A 179 12.40 4.00 -17.74
C ARG A 179 13.91 3.79 -17.75
N ASN A 180 14.35 2.76 -18.46
CA ASN A 180 15.78 2.54 -18.71
C ASN A 180 16.40 3.78 -19.37
N GLY A 181 17.60 4.15 -18.90
CA GLY A 181 18.30 5.33 -19.39
C GLY A 181 17.79 6.68 -18.84
N TYR A 182 16.71 6.70 -18.05
CA TYR A 182 16.30 7.90 -17.34
C TYR A 182 17.34 8.27 -16.28
N LYS A 183 17.87 9.49 -16.39
CA LYS A 183 18.80 10.02 -15.38
C LYS A 183 18.01 10.69 -14.27
N LEU A 184 18.09 10.12 -13.08
CA LEU A 184 17.44 10.67 -11.89
C LEU A 184 17.94 12.09 -11.61
N THR A 185 17.02 13.05 -11.53
CA THR A 185 17.29 14.41 -11.11
C THR A 185 17.58 14.49 -9.61
N ASP A 186 18.07 15.60 -9.12
CA ASP A 186 18.27 15.79 -7.68
C ASP A 186 16.94 15.79 -6.92
N LEU A 187 15.85 16.22 -7.56
CA LEU A 187 14.51 16.15 -7.00
C LEU A 187 14.02 14.70 -6.85
N ASP A 188 14.26 13.86 -7.88
CA ASP A 188 13.95 12.42 -7.82
C ASP A 188 14.72 11.74 -6.69
N LYS A 189 16.03 12.05 -6.55
CA LYS A 189 16.86 11.48 -5.48
C LYS A 189 16.37 11.90 -4.09
N LYS A 190 15.94 13.16 -3.91
CA LYS A 190 15.33 13.62 -2.66
C LYS A 190 14.05 12.84 -2.33
N PHE A 191 13.19 12.61 -3.34
CA PHE A 191 11.98 11.81 -3.15
C PHE A 191 12.31 10.35 -2.78
N ILE A 192 13.26 9.72 -3.48
CA ILE A 192 13.70 8.34 -3.19
C ILE A 192 14.28 8.24 -1.77
N THR A 193 15.08 9.23 -1.35
CA THR A 193 15.61 9.30 0.02
C THR A 193 14.48 9.35 1.05
N ALA A 194 13.52 10.27 0.89
CA ALA A 194 12.37 10.40 1.79
C ALA A 194 11.52 9.10 1.81
N LEU A 195 11.37 8.42 0.67
CA LEU A 195 10.68 7.15 0.56
C LEU A 195 11.39 6.06 1.38
N CYS A 196 12.71 5.91 1.24
CA CYS A 196 13.51 4.92 1.96
C CYS A 196 13.54 5.19 3.47
N GLU A 197 13.68 6.46 3.87
CA GLU A 197 13.66 6.86 5.28
C GLU A 197 12.30 6.60 5.94
N SER A 198 11.22 6.96 5.26
CA SER A 198 9.85 6.68 5.72
C SER A 198 9.65 5.17 5.95
N LYS A 199 10.08 4.34 5.01
CA LYS A 199 9.97 2.88 5.13
C LYS A 199 10.81 2.31 6.29
N ARG A 200 12.05 2.73 6.44
CA ARG A 200 12.92 2.30 7.56
C ARG A 200 12.32 2.66 8.92
N LYS A 201 11.77 3.85 9.04
CA LYS A 201 11.11 4.32 10.28
C LYS A 201 9.94 3.42 10.68
N HIS A 202 9.14 2.99 9.72
CA HIS A 202 8.00 2.11 9.98
C HIS A 202 8.41 0.67 10.31
N LEU A 203 9.39 0.11 9.61
CA LEU A 203 9.91 -1.24 9.89
C LEU A 203 10.56 -1.34 11.28
N ASN A 204 11.34 -0.34 11.69
CA ASN A 204 11.99 -0.33 13.01
C ASN A 204 10.95 -0.24 14.14
N ASN A 205 9.84 0.44 13.96
CA ASN A 205 8.76 0.52 14.94
C ASN A 205 8.01 -0.82 15.10
N GLU A 206 7.95 -1.66 14.06
CA GLU A 206 7.39 -3.02 14.19
C GLU A 206 8.31 -3.96 14.98
N ILE A 207 9.61 -3.91 14.73
CA ILE A 207 10.60 -4.75 15.43
C ILE A 207 10.65 -4.42 16.92
N SER A 208 10.50 -3.16 17.31
CA SER A 208 10.50 -2.75 18.71
C SER A 208 9.23 -3.18 19.47
N LYS A 209 8.08 -3.27 18.80
CA LYS A 209 6.82 -3.75 19.41
C LYS A 209 6.72 -5.28 19.51
N THR A 210 7.50 -6.02 18.75
CA THR A 210 7.54 -7.50 18.80
C THR A 210 8.48 -8.01 19.90
N ARG A 211 9.27 -7.14 20.54
CA ARG A 211 10.23 -7.47 21.60
C ARG A 211 9.77 -7.06 23.01
N GLN A 212 8.56 -6.55 23.17
CA GLN A 212 7.88 -6.32 24.45
C GLN A 212 6.74 -7.31 24.63
#